data_16a1927591854effba7a4ba4823ca6a6
#
_entry.id   16a1927591854effba7a4ba4823ca6a6
#
_cell.length_a   1.000
_cell.length_b   1.000
_cell.length_c   1.000
_cell.angle_alpha   90.00
_cell.angle_beta   90.00
_cell.angle_gamma   90.00
#
_symmetry.space_group_name_H-M   'P 1'
#
loop_
_entity.id
_entity.type
_entity.pdbx_description
1 polymer ?
#
loop_
_entity_poly.entity_id
_entity_poly.type
_entity_poly.pdbx_seq_one_letter_code
_entity_poly.pdbx_strand_id
1 'polypeptide(L)'
;MKRLGFVFVAIGMSLVAQSARADWIADYRLTWTSGSSSVPCIAIGPANMIHVAWYEDTTGNEEIYYKRSTDWGQTWDRAKRLTWTSGTSRNPVMAIDSADNIHLVWQDSTPGNLEVYYKRSTDGGATWGATKRLTWSFFSQQPSIAACSGGSIHLVWQGHPPGYADIYYKRSSDAGSTWSVAKKLTWSGMCTEPNIAVGSSDTVRLLWTDSSPGNSEIYYKRSTDGGTAWGAAQRLTWTSGESCYPALATVSSGGIHIVWSDKTPGNREVYYKRSTDGGGTWSAVKRLSWTEDISECPDIAIDSSNTVHIVWGENRLGNDEIYYRSSPDGGATWGAVTRLTWNSGDSRLPAIAIGSGDAVYIVWQDDTPGNDEIYYKTDAVFIL
;
A
#
# COMPACT_ATOMS: atom_id res chain seq x y z
N MET A 1 -67.58 13.47 -38.01
CA MET A 1 -66.48 12.52 -37.70
C MET A 1 -65.38 13.26 -36.92
N LYS A 2 -65.35 13.11 -35.60
CA LYS A 2 -64.32 13.73 -34.77
C LYS A 2 -63.19 12.71 -34.56
N ARG A 3 -61.95 13.05 -34.94
CA ARG A 3 -60.77 12.26 -34.66
C ARG A 3 -60.29 12.55 -33.26
N LEU A 4 -60.24 11.53 -32.38
CA LEU A 4 -59.55 11.57 -31.11
C LEU A 4 -58.05 11.37 -31.36
N GLY A 5 -57.23 12.33 -30.95
CA GLY A 5 -55.79 12.19 -30.89
C GLY A 5 -55.37 11.60 -29.52
N PHE A 6 -54.68 10.49 -29.52
CA PHE A 6 -54.04 9.91 -28.35
C PHE A 6 -52.66 10.58 -28.13
N VAL A 7 -52.50 11.23 -27.00
CA VAL A 7 -51.20 11.73 -26.54
C VAL A 7 -50.54 10.60 -25.74
N PHE A 8 -49.44 10.06 -26.25
CA PHE A 8 -48.55 9.17 -25.48
C PHE A 8 -47.60 10.01 -24.61
N VAL A 9 -47.79 9.98 -23.29
CA VAL A 9 -46.84 10.49 -22.34
C VAL A 9 -45.82 9.37 -22.10
N ALA A 10 -44.61 9.54 -22.61
CA ALA A 10 -43.46 8.67 -22.30
C ALA A 10 -42.95 9.06 -20.89
N ILE A 11 -43.25 8.23 -19.91
CA ILE A 11 -42.62 8.33 -18.58
C ILE A 11 -41.21 7.74 -18.74
N GLY A 12 -40.20 8.61 -18.84
CA GLY A 12 -38.81 8.26 -18.78
C GLY A 12 -38.48 7.79 -17.35
N MET A 13 -38.45 6.48 -17.13
CA MET A 13 -37.79 5.93 -15.94
C MET A 13 -36.30 6.15 -16.11
N SER A 14 -35.76 7.15 -15.41
CA SER A 14 -34.32 7.26 -15.15
C SER A 14 -33.94 6.08 -14.26
N LEU A 15 -33.32 5.07 -14.84
CA LEU A 15 -32.57 4.08 -14.07
C LEU A 15 -31.38 4.83 -13.45
N VAL A 16 -31.54 5.27 -12.22
CA VAL A 16 -30.39 5.55 -11.36
C VAL A 16 -29.75 4.18 -11.12
N ALA A 17 -28.63 3.93 -11.77
CA ALA A 17 -27.79 2.78 -11.44
C ALA A 17 -27.39 2.95 -9.96
N GLN A 18 -28.10 2.27 -9.08
CA GLN A 18 -27.64 2.02 -7.73
C GLN A 18 -26.36 1.22 -7.91
N SER A 19 -25.20 1.82 -7.61
CA SER A 19 -23.95 1.05 -7.47
C SER A 19 -24.27 -0.08 -6.48
N ALA A 20 -24.20 -1.31 -6.98
CA ALA A 20 -24.31 -2.48 -6.11
C ALA A 20 -23.26 -2.29 -5.00
N ARG A 21 -23.72 -2.28 -3.76
CA ARG A 21 -22.84 -2.25 -2.60
C ARG A 21 -22.00 -3.50 -2.70
N ALA A 22 -20.68 -3.37 -2.72
CA ALA A 22 -19.79 -4.53 -2.71
C ALA A 22 -20.15 -5.39 -1.48
N ASP A 23 -20.61 -6.61 -1.74
CA ASP A 23 -20.87 -7.58 -0.68
C ASP A 23 -19.53 -8.21 -0.29
N TRP A 24 -18.92 -7.70 0.78
CA TRP A 24 -17.67 -8.25 1.32
C TRP A 24 -17.87 -9.68 1.80
N ILE A 25 -16.95 -10.59 1.43
CA ILE A 25 -16.93 -11.95 2.02
C ILE A 25 -16.64 -11.88 3.53
N ALA A 26 -16.89 -12.97 4.24
CA ALA A 26 -16.49 -13.09 5.64
C ALA A 26 -14.96 -13.01 5.79
N ASP A 27 -14.48 -12.61 6.97
CA ASP A 27 -13.07 -12.59 7.30
C ASP A 27 -12.46 -14.00 7.16
N TYR A 28 -11.34 -14.09 6.45
CA TYR A 28 -10.64 -15.36 6.26
C TYR A 28 -9.25 -15.27 6.90
N ARG A 29 -9.01 -16.09 7.92
CA ARG A 29 -7.72 -16.17 8.59
C ARG A 29 -6.70 -16.89 7.70
N LEU A 30 -5.54 -16.28 7.44
CA LEU A 30 -4.48 -16.86 6.61
C LEU A 30 -3.42 -17.60 7.40
N THR A 31 -3.22 -17.26 8.68
CA THR A 31 -2.18 -17.85 9.54
C THR A 31 -2.78 -18.46 10.80
N TRP A 32 -2.15 -19.50 11.31
CA TRP A 32 -2.49 -20.20 12.56
C TRP A 32 -1.19 -20.59 13.24
N THR A 33 -0.59 -19.68 13.96
CA THR A 33 0.75 -19.86 14.52
C THR A 33 0.74 -19.74 16.04
N SER A 34 1.80 -20.22 16.70
CA SER A 34 1.99 -20.03 18.14
C SER A 34 2.71 -18.72 18.46
N GLY A 35 3.30 -18.07 17.46
CA GLY A 35 3.90 -16.75 17.54
C GLY A 35 3.00 -15.70 16.88
N SER A 36 3.51 -14.48 16.73
CA SER A 36 2.82 -13.38 16.07
C SER A 36 3.17 -13.31 14.59
N SER A 37 2.14 -13.15 13.75
CA SER A 37 2.24 -12.88 12.32
C SER A 37 1.82 -11.43 12.08
N SER A 38 2.72 -10.56 11.59
CA SER A 38 2.49 -9.11 11.61
C SER A 38 2.96 -8.41 10.34
N VAL A 39 2.46 -7.19 10.14
CA VAL A 39 2.79 -6.27 9.03
C VAL A 39 2.65 -6.96 7.67
N PRO A 40 1.42 -7.34 7.29
CA PRO A 40 1.20 -7.96 5.99
C PRO A 40 1.37 -6.95 4.85
N CYS A 41 1.85 -7.44 3.71
CA CYS A 41 1.73 -6.75 2.43
C CYS A 41 1.05 -7.68 1.42
N ILE A 42 0.33 -7.09 0.47
CA ILE A 42 -0.39 -7.80 -0.59
C ILE A 42 -0.01 -7.26 -1.96
N ALA A 43 0.08 -8.15 -2.94
CA ALA A 43 0.24 -7.79 -4.35
C ALA A 43 -0.57 -8.77 -5.21
N ILE A 44 -1.09 -8.28 -6.34
CA ILE A 44 -1.90 -9.08 -7.27
C ILE A 44 -1.15 -9.18 -8.59
N GLY A 45 -0.93 -10.41 -9.03
CA GLY A 45 -0.31 -10.72 -10.32
C GLY A 45 -1.32 -10.62 -11.49
N PRO A 46 -0.83 -10.62 -12.75
CA PRO A 46 -1.66 -10.45 -13.96
C PRO A 46 -2.76 -11.50 -14.11
N ALA A 47 -2.58 -12.71 -13.60
CA ALA A 47 -3.59 -13.79 -13.64
C ALA A 47 -4.48 -13.80 -12.38
N ASN A 48 -4.57 -12.69 -11.64
CA ASN A 48 -5.22 -12.61 -10.34
C ASN A 48 -4.68 -13.59 -9.29
N MET A 49 -3.43 -13.96 -9.43
CA MET A 49 -2.73 -14.62 -8.34
C MET A 49 -2.53 -13.62 -7.22
N ILE A 50 -2.97 -13.98 -6.04
CA ILE A 50 -2.84 -13.15 -4.84
C ILE A 50 -1.59 -13.59 -4.08
N HIS A 51 -0.76 -12.63 -3.75
CA HIS A 51 0.49 -12.84 -3.02
C HIS A 51 0.45 -12.05 -1.73
N VAL A 52 0.66 -12.72 -0.59
CA VAL A 52 0.72 -12.10 0.74
C VAL A 52 2.04 -12.46 1.38
N ALA A 53 2.75 -11.49 1.93
CA ALA A 53 3.93 -11.71 2.77
C ALA A 53 3.77 -10.97 4.09
N TRP A 54 4.38 -11.51 5.14
CA TRP A 54 4.36 -10.98 6.51
C TRP A 54 5.64 -11.40 7.21
N TYR A 55 5.90 -10.87 8.39
CA TYR A 55 6.90 -11.48 9.26
C TYR A 55 6.23 -12.24 10.41
N GLU A 56 6.91 -13.26 10.91
CA GLU A 56 6.41 -14.18 11.93
C GLU A 56 7.54 -14.61 12.87
N ASP A 57 7.27 -14.68 14.18
CA ASP A 57 8.27 -14.99 15.21
C ASP A 57 8.17 -16.42 15.81
N THR A 58 7.33 -17.29 15.26
CA THR A 58 7.13 -18.67 15.75
C THR A 58 8.43 -19.46 15.92
N THR A 59 9.46 -19.12 15.18
CA THR A 59 10.77 -19.83 15.21
C THR A 59 11.78 -19.24 16.19
N GLY A 60 11.34 -18.30 17.05
CA GLY A 60 12.18 -17.67 18.08
C GLY A 60 12.82 -16.35 17.67
N ASN A 61 12.81 -16.02 16.37
CA ASN A 61 13.09 -14.69 15.83
C ASN A 61 12.16 -14.42 14.64
N GLU A 62 12.03 -13.16 14.29
CA GLU A 62 11.15 -12.75 13.21
C GLU A 62 11.76 -13.07 11.86
N GLU A 63 10.98 -13.75 11.01
CA GLU A 63 11.34 -14.18 9.67
C GLU A 63 10.25 -13.84 8.68
N ILE A 64 10.60 -13.69 7.42
CA ILE A 64 9.62 -13.42 6.36
C ILE A 64 8.97 -14.71 5.91
N TYR A 65 7.65 -14.69 5.90
CA TYR A 65 6.79 -15.73 5.37
C TYR A 65 5.97 -15.22 4.19
N TYR A 66 5.50 -16.16 3.39
CA TYR A 66 4.77 -15.89 2.17
C TYR A 66 3.70 -16.94 1.92
N LYS A 67 2.59 -16.49 1.35
CA LYS A 67 1.47 -17.34 0.93
C LYS A 67 0.87 -16.80 -0.35
N ARG A 68 0.31 -17.69 -1.19
CA ARG A 68 -0.40 -17.26 -2.40
C ARG A 68 -1.70 -18.03 -2.59
N SER A 69 -2.58 -17.41 -3.35
CA SER A 69 -3.77 -18.03 -3.93
C SER A 69 -3.67 -17.93 -5.46
N THR A 70 -4.08 -18.98 -6.16
CA THR A 70 -4.15 -19.04 -7.63
C THR A 70 -5.59 -19.10 -8.14
N ASP A 71 -6.57 -18.96 -7.26
CA ASP A 71 -8.00 -19.09 -7.53
C ASP A 71 -8.81 -17.95 -6.90
N TRP A 72 -8.26 -16.72 -6.97
CA TRP A 72 -8.92 -15.48 -6.53
C TRP A 72 -9.15 -15.39 -5.01
N GLY A 73 -8.40 -16.14 -4.21
CA GLY A 73 -8.52 -16.15 -2.75
C GLY A 73 -9.47 -17.22 -2.19
N GLN A 74 -9.99 -18.12 -3.05
CA GLN A 74 -10.85 -19.21 -2.59
C GLN A 74 -10.06 -20.25 -1.80
N THR A 75 -8.86 -20.59 -2.28
CA THR A 75 -7.92 -21.46 -1.56
C THR A 75 -6.53 -20.85 -1.52
N TRP A 76 -5.74 -21.26 -0.56
CA TRP A 76 -4.42 -20.74 -0.30
C TRP A 76 -3.37 -21.83 -0.17
N ASP A 77 -2.22 -21.66 -0.81
CA ASP A 77 -1.07 -22.53 -0.64
C ASP A 77 -0.63 -22.57 0.84
N ARG A 78 0.14 -23.58 1.20
CA ARG A 78 0.81 -23.62 2.50
C ARG A 78 1.80 -22.44 2.63
N ALA A 79 1.85 -21.83 3.82
CA ALA A 79 2.84 -20.79 4.11
C ALA A 79 4.28 -21.27 3.86
N LYS A 80 5.08 -20.44 3.21
CA LYS A 80 6.51 -20.67 2.95
C LYS A 80 7.33 -19.68 3.76
N ARG A 81 8.24 -20.18 4.59
CA ARG A 81 9.28 -19.34 5.18
C ARG A 81 10.30 -18.97 4.10
N LEU A 82 10.66 -17.69 3.99
CA LEU A 82 11.57 -17.18 2.96
C LEU A 82 12.95 -16.77 3.49
N THR A 83 13.08 -16.57 4.80
CA THR A 83 14.33 -16.21 5.47
C THR A 83 14.66 -17.17 6.60
N TRP A 84 15.95 -17.36 6.86
CA TRP A 84 16.51 -18.20 7.93
C TRP A 84 17.75 -17.48 8.45
N THR A 85 17.54 -16.42 9.22
CA THR A 85 18.62 -15.53 9.64
C THR A 85 18.84 -15.59 11.15
N SER A 86 19.98 -15.14 11.62
CA SER A 86 20.25 -14.98 13.04
C SER A 86 19.75 -13.64 13.62
N GLY A 87 19.41 -12.72 12.73
CA GLY A 87 18.80 -11.45 13.04
C GLY A 87 17.29 -11.47 12.81
N THR A 88 16.64 -10.31 12.94
CA THR A 88 15.22 -10.16 12.67
C THR A 88 14.99 -9.69 11.25
N SER A 89 14.09 -10.36 10.51
CA SER A 89 13.61 -9.97 9.19
C SER A 89 12.20 -9.40 9.30
N ARG A 90 11.98 -8.12 8.96
CA ARG A 90 10.72 -7.39 9.20
C ARG A 90 10.30 -6.51 8.01
N ASN A 91 9.07 -6.02 8.06
CA ASN A 91 8.50 -5.03 7.12
C ASN A 91 8.68 -5.45 5.66
N PRO A 92 8.14 -6.61 5.24
CA PRO A 92 8.16 -7.02 3.86
C PRO A 92 7.31 -6.09 2.98
N VAL A 93 7.79 -5.79 1.78
CA VAL A 93 7.03 -5.08 0.74
C VAL A 93 7.24 -5.79 -0.59
N MET A 94 6.17 -5.95 -1.37
CA MET A 94 6.19 -6.64 -2.65
C MET A 94 5.78 -5.70 -3.80
N ALA A 95 6.39 -5.94 -4.96
CA ALA A 95 5.92 -5.43 -6.24
C ALA A 95 5.95 -6.57 -7.27
N ILE A 96 5.03 -6.53 -8.23
CA ILE A 96 4.97 -7.51 -9.32
C ILE A 96 5.16 -6.76 -10.64
N ASP A 97 6.05 -7.25 -11.49
CA ASP A 97 6.27 -6.68 -12.81
C ASP A 97 5.33 -7.30 -13.88
N SER A 98 5.32 -6.76 -15.08
CA SER A 98 4.45 -7.23 -16.16
C SER A 98 4.76 -8.64 -16.69
N ALA A 99 5.91 -9.20 -16.32
CA ALA A 99 6.30 -10.57 -16.61
C ALA A 99 5.95 -11.55 -15.48
N ASP A 100 5.14 -11.09 -14.50
CA ASP A 100 4.72 -11.84 -13.31
C ASP A 100 5.89 -12.24 -12.38
N ASN A 101 6.99 -11.50 -12.45
CA ASN A 101 8.05 -11.65 -11.46
C ASN A 101 7.64 -10.92 -10.16
N ILE A 102 7.80 -11.61 -9.05
CA ILE A 102 7.56 -11.05 -7.72
C ILE A 102 8.90 -10.54 -7.15
N HIS A 103 8.91 -9.27 -6.79
CA HIS A 103 10.03 -8.60 -6.16
C HIS A 103 9.69 -8.32 -4.71
N LEU A 104 10.37 -9.00 -3.78
CA LEU A 104 10.18 -8.87 -2.33
C LEU A 104 11.40 -8.20 -1.71
N VAL A 105 11.18 -7.16 -0.92
CA VAL A 105 12.19 -6.50 -0.09
C VAL A 105 11.76 -6.53 1.37
N TRP A 106 12.74 -6.52 2.27
CA TRP A 106 12.54 -6.43 3.72
C TRP A 106 13.75 -5.80 4.38
N GLN A 107 13.61 -5.41 5.62
CA GLN A 107 14.72 -5.01 6.48
C GLN A 107 15.18 -6.18 7.36
N ASP A 108 16.49 -6.31 7.57
CA ASP A 108 17.07 -7.44 8.27
C ASP A 108 18.26 -6.99 9.13
N SER A 109 18.31 -7.46 10.37
CA SER A 109 19.34 -7.07 11.35
C SER A 109 20.51 -8.05 11.45
N THR A 110 20.58 -9.08 10.61
CA THR A 110 21.63 -10.13 10.63
C THR A 110 23.07 -9.58 10.65
N PRO A 111 23.41 -8.49 9.92
CA PRO A 111 24.77 -7.93 9.97
C PRO A 111 25.12 -7.15 11.23
N GLY A 112 24.21 -7.08 12.23
CA GLY A 112 24.36 -6.29 13.44
C GLY A 112 23.69 -4.91 13.40
N ASN A 113 23.19 -4.51 12.23
CA ASN A 113 22.35 -3.31 12.01
C ASN A 113 21.32 -3.62 10.92
N LEU A 114 20.28 -2.80 10.85
CA LEU A 114 19.24 -2.99 9.83
C LEU A 114 19.76 -2.67 8.42
N GLU A 115 19.56 -3.60 7.50
CA GLU A 115 19.87 -3.47 6.08
C GLU A 115 18.70 -3.95 5.22
N VAL A 116 18.61 -3.45 3.99
CA VAL A 116 17.58 -3.87 3.05
C VAL A 116 18.07 -5.09 2.26
N TYR A 117 17.24 -6.12 2.26
CA TYR A 117 17.42 -7.35 1.52
C TYR A 117 16.33 -7.51 0.45
N TYR A 118 16.62 -8.34 -0.52
CA TYR A 118 15.80 -8.58 -1.70
C TYR A 118 15.78 -10.05 -2.10
N LYS A 119 14.62 -10.48 -2.58
CA LYS A 119 14.42 -11.81 -3.16
C LYS A 119 13.45 -11.73 -4.32
N ARG A 120 13.61 -12.59 -5.35
CA ARG A 120 12.74 -12.62 -6.52
C ARG A 120 12.21 -14.03 -6.77
N SER A 121 10.95 -14.10 -7.19
CA SER A 121 10.36 -15.27 -7.84
C SER A 121 10.09 -14.94 -9.30
N THR A 122 10.29 -15.89 -10.20
CA THR A 122 10.00 -15.77 -11.66
C THR A 122 8.98 -16.79 -12.13
N ASP A 123 8.30 -17.44 -11.20
CA ASP A 123 7.34 -18.53 -11.45
C ASP A 123 6.05 -18.34 -10.57
N GLY A 124 5.64 -17.09 -10.39
CA GLY A 124 4.45 -16.75 -9.62
C GLY A 124 4.53 -17.19 -8.14
N GLY A 125 5.71 -17.16 -7.52
CA GLY A 125 5.91 -17.51 -6.11
C GLY A 125 6.03 -19.03 -5.84
N ALA A 126 6.12 -19.87 -6.89
CA ALA A 126 6.32 -21.29 -6.69
C ALA A 126 7.73 -21.56 -6.10
N THR A 127 8.75 -20.92 -6.66
CA THR A 127 10.12 -20.95 -6.14
C THR A 127 10.68 -19.54 -5.98
N TRP A 128 11.72 -19.41 -5.15
CA TRP A 128 12.36 -18.14 -4.84
C TRP A 128 13.86 -18.22 -5.04
N GLY A 129 14.42 -17.22 -5.72
CA GLY A 129 15.87 -17.10 -5.97
C GLY A 129 16.68 -16.84 -4.70
N ALA A 130 17.98 -16.69 -4.84
CA ALA A 130 18.88 -16.39 -3.73
C ALA A 130 18.59 -15.00 -3.13
N THR A 131 18.74 -14.88 -1.81
CA THR A 131 18.66 -13.61 -1.10
C THR A 131 19.83 -12.70 -1.48
N LYS A 132 19.56 -11.43 -1.76
CA LYS A 132 20.57 -10.40 -2.02
C LYS A 132 20.49 -9.31 -0.96
N ARG A 133 21.58 -8.95 -0.33
CA ARG A 133 21.71 -7.73 0.45
C ARG A 133 21.86 -6.54 -0.50
N LEU A 134 21.07 -5.48 -0.34
CA LEU A 134 21.09 -4.31 -1.23
C LEU A 134 21.76 -3.08 -0.63
N THR A 135 21.92 -3.04 0.70
CA THR A 135 22.52 -1.90 1.41
C THR A 135 23.65 -2.37 2.33
N TRP A 136 24.61 -1.49 2.59
CA TRP A 136 25.79 -1.68 3.43
C TRP A 136 26.09 -0.39 4.19
N SER A 137 25.09 0.15 4.89
CA SER A 137 25.19 1.42 5.63
C SER A 137 24.97 1.19 7.13
N PHE A 138 24.86 2.27 7.90
CA PHE A 138 24.67 2.15 9.35
C PHE A 138 23.31 1.61 9.74
N PHE A 139 22.23 2.10 9.09
CA PHE A 139 20.86 1.60 9.21
C PHE A 139 20.12 1.87 7.92
N SER A 140 19.45 0.87 7.40
CA SER A 140 18.58 0.94 6.24
C SER A 140 17.28 0.24 6.59
N GLN A 141 16.19 0.99 6.66
CA GLN A 141 14.90 0.49 7.13
C GLN A 141 13.72 1.07 6.34
N GLN A 142 12.52 0.56 6.59
CA GLN A 142 11.27 0.99 5.93
C GLN A 142 11.41 1.01 4.41
N PRO A 143 11.76 -0.11 3.77
CA PRO A 143 11.87 -0.16 2.32
C PRO A 143 10.49 -0.03 1.66
N SER A 144 10.45 0.61 0.48
CA SER A 144 9.29 0.59 -0.41
C SER A 144 9.76 0.33 -1.83
N ILE A 145 9.04 -0.53 -2.57
CA ILE A 145 9.44 -1.01 -3.89
C ILE A 145 8.29 -0.87 -4.89
N ALA A 146 8.62 -0.49 -6.11
CA ALA A 146 7.69 -0.45 -7.23
C ALA A 146 8.33 -1.02 -8.48
N ALA A 147 7.54 -1.71 -9.30
CA ALA A 147 7.95 -2.30 -10.56
C ALA A 147 7.17 -1.66 -11.71
N CYS A 148 7.83 -1.35 -12.84
CA CYS A 148 7.18 -0.85 -14.02
C CYS A 148 7.02 -1.94 -15.10
N SER A 149 6.14 -1.68 -16.08
CA SER A 149 5.86 -2.60 -17.19
C SER A 149 7.06 -2.91 -18.08
N GLY A 150 8.11 -2.08 -18.05
CA GLY A 150 9.36 -2.29 -18.77
C GLY A 150 10.40 -3.15 -18.03
N GLY A 151 10.04 -3.74 -16.86
CA GLY A 151 10.96 -4.56 -16.05
C GLY A 151 11.94 -3.74 -15.19
N SER A 152 11.82 -2.42 -15.16
CA SER A 152 12.56 -1.58 -14.21
C SER A 152 11.94 -1.70 -12.82
N ILE A 153 12.81 -1.80 -11.82
CA ILE A 153 12.43 -1.88 -10.40
C ILE A 153 13.04 -0.68 -9.67
N HIS A 154 12.22 -0.04 -8.86
CA HIS A 154 12.59 1.13 -8.08
C HIS A 154 12.43 0.84 -6.60
N LEU A 155 13.49 1.07 -5.84
CA LEU A 155 13.56 0.83 -4.40
C LEU A 155 13.95 2.12 -3.70
N VAL A 156 13.21 2.46 -2.66
CA VAL A 156 13.56 3.51 -1.70
C VAL A 156 13.62 2.95 -0.30
N TRP A 157 14.38 3.58 0.56
CA TRP A 157 14.45 3.24 1.97
C TRP A 157 14.90 4.44 2.79
N GLN A 158 14.61 4.39 4.07
CA GLN A 158 15.16 5.31 5.04
C GLN A 158 16.57 4.85 5.44
N GLY A 159 17.58 5.68 5.22
CA GLY A 159 18.97 5.41 5.62
C GLY A 159 19.40 6.36 6.71
N HIS A 160 20.10 5.84 7.71
CA HIS A 160 20.62 6.61 8.84
C HIS A 160 22.15 6.56 8.86
N PRO A 161 22.88 7.46 8.18
CA PRO A 161 24.21 7.78 8.63
C PRO A 161 24.13 8.41 10.03
N PRO A 162 25.18 8.34 10.88
CA PRO A 162 25.09 8.78 12.27
C PRO A 162 24.44 10.16 12.45
N GLY A 163 23.26 10.17 13.12
CA GLY A 163 22.56 11.39 13.49
C GLY A 163 21.50 11.92 12.50
N TYR A 164 21.32 11.30 11.31
CA TYR A 164 20.42 11.85 10.28
C TYR A 164 19.67 10.76 9.53
N ALA A 165 18.34 10.93 9.36
CA ALA A 165 17.50 10.06 8.59
C ALA A 165 17.18 10.70 7.24
N ASP A 166 17.60 10.10 6.13
CA ASP A 166 17.33 10.57 4.78
C ASP A 166 16.83 9.45 3.89
N ILE A 167 16.16 9.80 2.79
CA ILE A 167 15.66 8.83 1.84
C ILE A 167 16.72 8.54 0.77
N TYR A 168 16.96 7.28 0.57
CA TYR A 168 17.86 6.74 -0.45
C TYR A 168 17.08 5.95 -1.50
N TYR A 169 17.70 5.78 -2.66
CA TYR A 169 17.11 5.17 -3.83
C TYR A 169 18.10 4.28 -4.56
N LYS A 170 17.61 3.15 -5.08
CA LYS A 170 18.25 2.30 -6.08
C LYS A 170 17.28 1.91 -7.17
N ARG A 171 17.80 1.60 -8.36
CA ARG A 171 17.01 0.99 -9.42
C ARG A 171 17.71 -0.25 -9.99
N SER A 172 16.92 -1.14 -10.55
CA SER A 172 17.34 -2.21 -11.43
C SER A 172 16.66 -1.99 -12.78
N SER A 173 17.37 -2.19 -13.87
CA SER A 173 16.83 -2.16 -15.24
C SER A 173 16.78 -3.55 -15.88
N ASP A 174 17.03 -4.61 -15.11
CA ASP A 174 17.13 -6.00 -15.56
C ASP A 174 16.33 -6.94 -14.63
N ALA A 175 15.14 -6.50 -14.24
CA ALA A 175 14.21 -7.22 -13.37
C ALA A 175 14.87 -7.72 -12.07
N GLY A 176 15.70 -6.89 -11.42
CA GLY A 176 16.33 -7.20 -10.13
C GLY A 176 17.59 -8.07 -10.20
N SER A 177 18.12 -8.32 -11.41
CA SER A 177 19.37 -9.08 -11.55
C SER A 177 20.56 -8.26 -11.06
N THR A 178 20.66 -6.99 -11.44
CA THR A 178 21.66 -6.03 -10.94
C THR A 178 20.99 -4.76 -10.43
N TRP A 179 21.70 -4.01 -9.58
CA TRP A 179 21.19 -2.81 -8.94
C TRP A 179 22.19 -1.66 -9.05
N SER A 180 21.70 -0.46 -9.29
CA SER A 180 22.51 0.77 -9.32
C SER A 180 23.22 1.03 -7.98
N VAL A 181 24.18 1.93 -7.97
CA VAL A 181 24.66 2.52 -6.71
C VAL A 181 23.53 3.26 -6.01
N ALA A 182 23.61 3.33 -4.67
CA ALA A 182 22.63 4.06 -3.89
C ALA A 182 22.73 5.58 -4.16
N LYS A 183 21.58 6.23 -4.35
CA LYS A 183 21.47 7.68 -4.55
C LYS A 183 20.70 8.28 -3.38
N LYS A 184 21.27 9.25 -2.71
CA LYS A 184 20.57 10.03 -1.69
C LYS A 184 19.60 11.00 -2.36
N LEU A 185 18.34 11.06 -1.90
CA LEU A 185 17.28 11.89 -2.48
C LEU A 185 16.87 13.08 -1.61
N THR A 186 17.16 13.04 -0.30
CA THR A 186 16.83 14.10 0.66
C THR A 186 18.05 14.48 1.50
N TRP A 187 18.02 15.65 2.13
CA TRP A 187 19.15 16.19 2.90
C TRP A 187 18.72 16.94 4.17
N SER A 188 17.49 16.77 4.64
CA SER A 188 17.01 17.41 5.87
C SER A 188 17.50 16.68 7.13
N GLY A 189 17.84 15.40 7.01
CA GLY A 189 18.24 14.56 8.13
C GLY A 189 17.08 14.11 9.03
N MET A 190 15.82 14.37 8.62
CA MET A 190 14.61 14.06 9.37
C MET A 190 13.52 13.41 8.51
N CYS A 191 13.92 12.61 7.51
CA CYS A 191 13.02 11.97 6.56
C CYS A 191 12.75 10.52 6.93
N THR A 192 11.48 10.14 6.98
CA THR A 192 10.98 8.80 7.35
C THR A 192 9.87 8.33 6.41
N GLU A 193 9.47 7.08 6.50
CA GLU A 193 8.27 6.52 5.87
C GLU A 193 8.19 6.77 4.35
N PRO A 194 9.22 6.40 3.57
CA PRO A 194 9.18 6.57 2.13
C PRO A 194 8.15 5.62 1.50
N ASN A 195 7.39 6.14 0.55
CA ASN A 195 6.47 5.35 -0.28
C ASN A 195 6.69 5.69 -1.75
N ILE A 196 6.87 4.67 -2.60
CA ILE A 196 7.21 4.83 -4.02
C ILE A 196 6.16 4.19 -4.91
N ALA A 197 5.80 4.86 -6.00
CA ALA A 197 5.01 4.29 -7.07
C ALA A 197 5.56 4.68 -8.44
N VAL A 198 5.29 3.83 -9.42
CA VAL A 198 5.63 4.06 -10.82
C VAL A 198 4.34 4.29 -11.60
N GLY A 199 4.33 5.33 -12.41
CA GLY A 199 3.26 5.59 -13.37
C GLY A 199 3.66 5.16 -14.78
N SER A 200 2.81 5.52 -15.74
CA SER A 200 3.11 5.34 -17.16
C SER A 200 4.44 6.01 -17.56
N SER A 201 5.09 5.47 -18.59
CA SER A 201 6.35 6.00 -19.13
C SER A 201 7.50 6.08 -18.11
N ASP A 202 7.54 5.12 -17.18
CA ASP A 202 8.60 5.00 -16.16
C ASP A 202 8.76 6.27 -15.29
N THR A 203 7.65 7.00 -15.10
CA THR A 203 7.64 8.15 -14.18
C THR A 203 7.60 7.64 -12.74
N VAL A 204 8.67 7.91 -11.99
CA VAL A 204 8.81 7.48 -10.59
C VAL A 204 8.35 8.59 -9.65
N ARG A 205 7.54 8.25 -8.66
CA ARG A 205 6.97 9.16 -7.67
C ARG A 205 7.31 8.69 -6.28
N LEU A 206 7.76 9.61 -5.45
CA LEU A 206 8.18 9.37 -4.07
C LEU A 206 7.41 10.30 -3.14
N LEU A 207 6.82 9.73 -2.10
CA LEU A 207 6.35 10.44 -0.91
C LEU A 207 7.25 10.10 0.28
N TRP A 208 7.33 11.01 1.24
CA TRP A 208 7.96 10.76 2.55
C TRP A 208 7.43 11.73 3.59
N THR A 209 7.64 11.40 4.84
CA THR A 209 7.45 12.28 5.98
C THR A 209 8.75 13.01 6.29
N ASP A 210 8.72 14.33 6.48
CA ASP A 210 9.87 15.17 6.84
C ASP A 210 9.53 16.05 8.04
N SER A 211 10.28 15.92 9.13
CA SER A 211 10.07 16.67 10.38
C SER A 211 10.95 17.94 10.49
N SER A 212 11.71 18.27 9.45
CA SER A 212 12.61 19.45 9.46
C SER A 212 11.91 20.79 9.58
N PRO A 213 10.62 20.97 9.19
CA PRO A 213 9.90 22.23 9.42
C PRO A 213 9.48 22.50 10.87
N GLY A 214 9.76 21.58 11.81
CA GLY A 214 9.37 21.69 13.21
C GLY A 214 8.26 20.73 13.64
N ASN A 215 7.48 20.21 12.71
CA ASN A 215 6.58 19.06 12.84
C ASN A 215 6.64 18.21 11.56
N SER A 216 6.11 17.00 11.64
CA SER A 216 6.10 16.08 10.50
C SER A 216 5.13 16.55 9.42
N GLU A 217 5.60 16.59 8.18
CA GLU A 217 4.83 16.99 7.02
C GLU A 217 5.08 16.05 5.83
N ILE A 218 4.14 15.96 4.92
CA ILE A 218 4.25 15.12 3.74
C ILE A 218 4.93 15.88 2.61
N TYR A 219 5.95 15.26 2.04
CA TYR A 219 6.71 15.76 0.89
C TYR A 219 6.59 14.81 -0.30
N TYR A 220 6.75 15.37 -1.48
CA TYR A 220 6.67 14.69 -2.76
C TYR A 220 7.86 15.03 -3.66
N LYS A 221 8.29 14.06 -4.44
CA LYS A 221 9.31 14.23 -5.46
C LYS A 221 9.05 13.29 -6.63
N ARG A 222 9.41 13.69 -7.87
CA ARG A 222 9.26 12.84 -9.04
C ARG A 222 10.50 12.82 -9.92
N SER A 223 10.63 11.73 -10.66
CA SER A 223 11.54 11.56 -11.79
C SER A 223 10.71 11.21 -13.01
N THR A 224 11.03 11.80 -14.17
CA THR A 224 10.38 11.54 -15.46
C THR A 224 11.26 10.76 -16.43
N ASP A 225 12.40 10.27 -15.97
CA ASP A 225 13.44 9.58 -16.76
C ASP A 225 13.89 8.27 -16.09
N GLY A 226 12.95 7.56 -15.45
CA GLY A 226 13.22 6.26 -14.82
C GLY A 226 14.16 6.36 -13.60
N GLY A 227 14.11 7.45 -12.85
CA GLY A 227 14.92 7.63 -11.64
C GLY A 227 16.34 8.13 -11.88
N THR A 228 16.69 8.51 -13.11
CA THR A 228 18.01 9.03 -13.43
C THR A 228 18.19 10.45 -12.86
N ALA A 229 17.26 11.36 -13.13
CA ALA A 229 17.20 12.67 -12.52
C ALA A 229 15.91 12.83 -11.68
N TRP A 230 15.99 13.64 -10.65
CA TRP A 230 14.87 13.89 -9.75
C TRP A 230 14.59 15.39 -9.66
N GLY A 231 13.33 15.77 -9.78
CA GLY A 231 12.87 17.14 -9.60
C GLY A 231 13.09 17.67 -8.19
N ALA A 232 12.72 18.92 -7.94
CA ALA A 232 12.73 19.51 -6.60
C ALA A 232 11.70 18.81 -5.69
N ALA A 233 11.99 18.77 -4.39
CA ALA A 233 11.02 18.35 -3.38
C ALA A 233 9.89 19.39 -3.26
N GLN A 234 8.66 18.92 -3.16
CA GLN A 234 7.46 19.72 -2.91
C GLN A 234 6.90 19.34 -1.55
N ARG A 235 6.71 20.29 -0.66
CA ARG A 235 5.91 20.09 0.57
C ARG A 235 4.43 20.08 0.20
N LEU A 236 3.67 19.10 0.68
CA LEU A 236 2.26 18.93 0.34
C LEU A 236 1.30 19.28 1.47
N THR A 237 1.80 19.32 2.72
CA THR A 237 1.03 19.66 3.91
C THR A 237 1.69 20.82 4.66
N TRP A 238 0.87 21.65 5.32
CA TRP A 238 1.27 22.80 6.15
C TRP A 238 0.32 22.85 7.35
N THR A 239 0.40 21.87 8.22
CA THR A 239 -0.55 21.69 9.30
C THR A 239 0.08 22.05 10.64
N SER A 240 -0.74 22.29 11.66
CA SER A 240 -0.28 22.49 13.03
C SER A 240 -0.02 21.16 13.75
N GLY A 241 -0.58 20.06 13.24
CA GLY A 241 -0.37 18.70 13.71
C GLY A 241 0.67 17.97 12.88
N GLU A 242 0.97 16.74 13.27
CA GLU A 242 1.87 15.86 12.53
C GLU A 242 1.13 15.19 11.38
N SER A 243 1.67 15.29 10.16
CA SER A 243 1.27 14.49 8.99
C SER A 243 2.26 13.34 8.81
N CYS A 244 1.80 12.09 8.81
CA CYS A 244 2.64 10.89 8.75
C CYS A 244 1.93 9.71 8.06
N TYR A 245 2.64 8.60 7.84
CA TYR A 245 2.15 7.39 7.17
C TYR A 245 1.57 7.66 5.78
N PRO A 246 2.33 8.28 4.86
CA PRO A 246 1.82 8.57 3.53
C PRO A 246 1.78 7.31 2.66
N ALA A 247 0.71 7.16 1.91
CA ALA A 247 0.59 6.17 0.83
C ALA A 247 0.17 6.85 -0.48
N LEU A 248 0.64 6.32 -1.62
CA LEU A 248 0.28 6.84 -2.93
C LEU A 248 -0.11 5.76 -3.92
N ALA A 249 -1.07 6.10 -4.77
CA ALA A 249 -1.42 5.32 -5.94
C ALA A 249 -1.44 6.21 -7.19
N THR A 250 -1.21 5.60 -8.35
CA THR A 250 -1.16 6.31 -9.63
C THR A 250 -2.07 5.66 -10.64
N VAL A 251 -2.70 6.46 -11.49
CA VAL A 251 -3.46 5.98 -12.64
C VAL A 251 -2.66 6.11 -13.93
N SER A 252 -2.98 5.28 -14.91
CA SER A 252 -2.31 5.26 -16.22
C SER A 252 -2.35 6.61 -16.97
N SER A 253 -3.39 7.42 -16.74
CA SER A 253 -3.52 8.78 -17.28
C SER A 253 -2.58 9.81 -16.64
N GLY A 254 -1.79 9.42 -15.62
CA GLY A 254 -0.83 10.27 -14.91
C GLY A 254 -1.37 10.91 -13.63
N GLY A 255 -2.62 10.65 -13.27
CA GLY A 255 -3.19 11.09 -11.99
C GLY A 255 -2.44 10.47 -10.80
N ILE A 256 -2.37 11.21 -9.70
CA ILE A 256 -1.73 10.81 -8.45
C ILE A 256 -2.72 11.02 -7.33
N HIS A 257 -2.89 10.03 -6.49
CA HIS A 257 -3.73 10.05 -5.32
C HIS A 257 -2.89 9.73 -4.10
N ILE A 258 -2.99 10.53 -3.05
CA ILE A 258 -2.24 10.36 -1.82
C ILE A 258 -3.15 10.39 -0.62
N VAL A 259 -2.83 9.59 0.38
CA VAL A 259 -3.46 9.56 1.70
C VAL A 259 -2.40 9.65 2.77
N TRP A 260 -2.76 10.15 3.93
CA TRP A 260 -1.89 10.21 5.11
C TRP A 260 -2.72 10.34 6.37
N SER A 261 -2.08 10.11 7.51
CA SER A 261 -2.65 10.41 8.81
C SER A 261 -2.21 11.79 9.28
N ASP A 262 -3.12 12.59 9.87
CA ASP A 262 -2.84 13.96 10.32
C ASP A 262 -3.46 14.24 11.68
N LYS A 263 -2.68 14.83 12.58
CA LYS A 263 -3.07 15.09 13.97
C LYS A 263 -3.62 16.50 14.20
N THR A 264 -3.84 17.30 13.15
CA THR A 264 -4.30 18.70 13.26
C THR A 264 -5.60 18.87 14.07
N PRO A 265 -6.61 17.96 14.02
CA PRO A 265 -7.82 18.10 14.83
C PRO A 265 -7.65 17.78 16.32
N GLY A 266 -6.45 17.32 16.74
CA GLY A 266 -6.17 16.87 18.11
C GLY A 266 -5.92 15.38 18.24
N ASN A 267 -6.56 14.55 17.41
CA ASN A 267 -6.32 13.13 17.18
C ASN A 267 -5.93 12.89 15.71
N ARG A 268 -5.39 11.72 15.40
CA ARG A 268 -5.06 11.37 14.02
C ARG A 268 -6.31 11.02 13.23
N GLU A 269 -6.38 11.59 12.02
CA GLU A 269 -7.43 11.33 11.05
C GLU A 269 -6.85 11.09 9.67
N VAL A 270 -7.59 10.41 8.81
CA VAL A 270 -7.18 10.14 7.44
C VAL A 270 -7.51 11.32 6.53
N TYR A 271 -6.52 11.77 5.79
CA TYR A 271 -6.61 12.86 4.82
C TYR A 271 -6.21 12.41 3.43
N TYR A 272 -6.69 13.14 2.44
CA TYR A 272 -6.52 12.83 1.03
C TYR A 272 -6.24 14.08 0.21
N LYS A 273 -5.45 13.92 -0.85
CA LYS A 273 -5.15 14.94 -1.86
C LYS A 273 -4.87 14.27 -3.20
N ARG A 274 -5.15 14.93 -4.31
CA ARG A 274 -4.86 14.41 -5.65
C ARG A 274 -4.23 15.44 -6.56
N SER A 275 -3.52 14.96 -7.57
CA SER A 275 -3.05 15.71 -8.71
C SER A 275 -3.56 15.05 -10.00
N THR A 276 -4.00 15.84 -10.97
CA THR A 276 -4.44 15.36 -12.29
C THR A 276 -3.44 15.70 -13.40
N ASP A 277 -2.34 16.36 -13.06
CA ASP A 277 -1.31 16.84 -13.99
C ASP A 277 0.09 16.27 -13.68
N GLY A 278 0.12 15.08 -13.08
CA GLY A 278 1.37 14.38 -12.75
C GLY A 278 2.19 15.02 -11.63
N GLY A 279 1.55 15.73 -10.70
CA GLY A 279 2.18 16.36 -9.53
C GLY A 279 2.63 17.80 -9.77
N GLY A 280 2.17 18.44 -10.84
CA GLY A 280 2.41 19.88 -11.10
C GLY A 280 1.56 20.75 -10.16
N THR A 281 0.28 20.44 -10.05
CA THR A 281 -0.67 21.07 -9.13
C THR A 281 -1.43 20.04 -8.31
N TRP A 282 -1.93 20.45 -7.15
CA TRP A 282 -2.59 19.58 -6.20
C TRP A 282 -3.94 20.16 -5.78
N SER A 283 -4.94 19.29 -5.61
CA SER A 283 -6.26 19.66 -5.10
C SER A 283 -6.19 20.23 -3.67
N ALA A 284 -7.28 20.83 -3.20
CA ALA A 284 -7.47 21.08 -1.78
C ALA A 284 -7.43 19.75 -1.00
N VAL A 285 -6.97 19.81 0.25
CA VAL A 285 -6.97 18.68 1.18
C VAL A 285 -8.40 18.29 1.54
N LYS A 286 -8.69 17.00 1.61
CA LYS A 286 -9.95 16.44 2.09
C LYS A 286 -9.70 15.56 3.30
N ARG A 287 -10.42 15.78 4.39
CA ARG A 287 -10.49 14.86 5.52
C ARG A 287 -11.46 13.73 5.19
N LEU A 288 -11.10 12.48 5.44
CA LEU A 288 -11.87 11.30 5.09
C LEU A 288 -12.45 10.54 6.28
N SER A 289 -11.88 10.71 7.47
CA SER A 289 -12.39 10.16 8.72
C SER A 289 -12.75 11.28 9.72
N TRP A 290 -13.68 11.03 10.62
CA TRP A 290 -14.13 11.96 11.66
C TRP A 290 -14.48 11.17 12.90
N THR A 291 -13.51 10.93 13.75
CA THR A 291 -13.68 10.17 14.99
C THR A 291 -13.22 10.98 16.19
N GLU A 292 -13.60 10.56 17.40
CA GLU A 292 -13.01 11.08 18.63
C GLU A 292 -11.68 10.39 18.96
N ASP A 293 -11.43 9.24 18.34
CA ASP A 293 -10.28 8.39 18.54
C ASP A 293 -9.27 8.51 17.37
N ILE A 294 -8.43 7.51 17.14
CA ILE A 294 -7.32 7.54 16.18
C ILE A 294 -7.72 6.80 14.91
N SER A 295 -7.50 7.43 13.75
CA SER A 295 -7.53 6.80 12.41
C SER A 295 -6.14 6.91 11.80
N GLU A 296 -5.46 5.78 11.54
CA GLU A 296 -4.06 5.78 11.11
C GLU A 296 -3.70 4.64 10.14
N CYS A 297 -2.46 4.71 9.64
CA CYS A 297 -1.89 3.75 8.71
C CYS A 297 -2.78 3.51 7.48
N PRO A 298 -3.19 4.56 6.75
CA PRO A 298 -4.00 4.39 5.57
C PRO A 298 -3.20 3.76 4.43
N ASP A 299 -3.87 2.93 3.63
CA ASP A 299 -3.37 2.45 2.35
C ASP A 299 -4.38 2.72 1.23
N ILE A 300 -3.91 2.81 -0.01
CA ILE A 300 -4.68 3.28 -1.15
C ILE A 300 -4.41 2.44 -2.40
N ALA A 301 -5.49 2.08 -3.10
CA ALA A 301 -5.42 1.45 -4.42
C ALA A 301 -6.44 2.10 -5.37
N ILE A 302 -6.24 1.94 -6.68
CA ILE A 302 -7.11 2.51 -7.70
C ILE A 302 -7.44 1.42 -8.72
N ASP A 303 -8.72 1.27 -9.05
CA ASP A 303 -9.19 0.30 -10.01
C ASP A 303 -9.10 0.82 -11.47
N SER A 304 -9.45 -0.04 -12.43
CA SER A 304 -9.40 0.29 -13.86
C SER A 304 -10.40 1.37 -14.28
N SER A 305 -11.47 1.55 -13.49
CA SER A 305 -12.51 2.56 -13.66
C SER A 305 -12.16 3.91 -13.03
N ASN A 306 -10.95 4.03 -12.45
CA ASN A 306 -10.50 5.18 -11.67
C ASN A 306 -11.28 5.40 -10.35
N THR A 307 -11.87 4.34 -9.81
CA THR A 307 -12.37 4.36 -8.43
C THR A 307 -11.19 4.32 -7.49
N VAL A 308 -11.18 5.23 -6.51
CA VAL A 308 -10.15 5.27 -5.47
C VAL A 308 -10.67 4.50 -4.26
N HIS A 309 -9.89 3.53 -3.79
CA HIS A 309 -10.18 2.70 -2.62
C HIS A 309 -9.16 2.99 -1.53
N ILE A 310 -9.64 3.25 -0.31
CA ILE A 310 -8.80 3.55 0.85
C ILE A 310 -9.23 2.68 2.03
N VAL A 311 -8.23 2.12 2.72
CA VAL A 311 -8.39 1.40 3.98
C VAL A 311 -7.55 2.05 5.06
N TRP A 312 -7.96 1.92 6.32
CA TRP A 312 -7.19 2.39 7.48
C TRP A 312 -7.58 1.63 8.74
N GLY A 313 -6.73 1.69 9.75
CA GLY A 313 -7.06 1.27 11.11
C GLY A 313 -7.71 2.41 11.87
N GLU A 314 -8.78 2.14 12.63
CA GLU A 314 -9.45 3.12 13.45
C GLU A 314 -9.78 2.54 14.83
N ASN A 315 -9.26 3.17 15.87
CA ASN A 315 -9.61 2.83 17.25
C ASN A 315 -10.93 3.52 17.60
N ARG A 316 -11.99 2.75 17.59
CA ARG A 316 -13.31 3.20 17.99
C ARG A 316 -13.92 2.15 18.92
N LEU A 317 -14.45 2.59 20.06
CA LEU A 317 -15.06 1.69 21.04
C LEU A 317 -14.07 0.78 21.81
N GLY A 318 -12.77 1.13 21.81
CA GLY A 318 -11.77 0.50 22.67
C GLY A 318 -10.89 -0.57 22.04
N ASN A 319 -11.10 -0.89 20.75
CA ASN A 319 -10.20 -1.71 19.95
C ASN A 319 -10.05 -1.16 18.52
N ASP A 320 -8.96 -1.51 17.87
CA ASP A 320 -8.70 -1.13 16.49
C ASP A 320 -9.49 -2.01 15.52
N GLU A 321 -10.09 -1.39 14.51
CA GLU A 321 -10.83 -2.06 13.46
C GLU A 321 -10.44 -1.52 12.09
N ILE A 322 -10.67 -2.31 11.05
CA ILE A 322 -10.41 -1.90 9.68
C ILE A 322 -11.62 -1.18 9.11
N TYR A 323 -11.39 0.00 8.57
CA TYR A 323 -12.36 0.82 7.87
C TYR A 323 -11.98 1.02 6.41
N TYR A 324 -13.00 1.26 5.61
CA TYR A 324 -12.89 1.41 4.15
C TYR A 324 -13.74 2.56 3.66
N ARG A 325 -13.26 3.22 2.61
CA ARG A 325 -14.01 4.24 1.87
C ARG A 325 -13.60 4.26 0.41
N SER A 326 -14.54 4.50 -0.50
CA SER A 326 -14.24 4.61 -1.92
C SER A 326 -14.79 5.89 -2.55
N SER A 327 -14.21 6.25 -3.69
CA SER A 327 -14.61 7.36 -4.52
C SER A 327 -14.71 6.89 -5.97
N PRO A 328 -15.91 6.80 -6.58
CA PRO A 328 -16.09 6.30 -7.93
C PRO A 328 -15.74 7.33 -9.02
N ASP A 329 -15.38 8.54 -8.66
CA ASP A 329 -15.10 9.67 -9.56
C ASP A 329 -13.68 10.22 -9.39
N GLY A 330 -12.73 9.33 -9.08
CA GLY A 330 -11.33 9.68 -8.95
C GLY A 330 -11.05 10.67 -7.82
N GLY A 331 -11.74 10.56 -6.69
CA GLY A 331 -11.54 11.40 -5.50
C GLY A 331 -12.29 12.74 -5.51
N ALA A 332 -13.22 12.96 -6.45
CA ALA A 332 -14.05 14.17 -6.44
C ALA A 332 -15.12 14.12 -5.34
N THR A 333 -15.85 13.01 -5.26
CA THR A 333 -16.80 12.74 -4.16
C THR A 333 -16.47 11.42 -3.47
N TRP A 334 -16.94 11.22 -2.26
CA TRP A 334 -16.63 10.05 -1.44
C TRP A 334 -17.89 9.40 -0.92
N GLY A 335 -17.97 8.08 -1.01
CA GLY A 335 -19.01 7.27 -0.42
C GLY A 335 -19.02 7.32 1.11
N ALA A 336 -19.92 6.58 1.73
CA ALA A 336 -19.95 6.43 3.18
C ALA A 336 -18.72 5.63 3.67
N VAL A 337 -18.30 5.90 4.89
CA VAL A 337 -17.31 5.07 5.60
C VAL A 337 -17.95 3.72 5.94
N THR A 338 -17.26 2.63 5.67
CA THR A 338 -17.68 1.26 5.96
C THR A 338 -16.69 0.62 6.91
N ARG A 339 -17.15 0.13 8.05
CA ARG A 339 -16.38 -0.74 8.94
C ARG A 339 -16.33 -2.14 8.35
N LEU A 340 -15.16 -2.77 8.29
CA LEU A 340 -14.96 -4.08 7.67
C LEU A 340 -14.78 -5.21 8.68
N THR A 341 -14.33 -4.91 9.89
CA THR A 341 -14.09 -5.91 10.95
C THR A 341 -14.92 -5.60 12.19
N TRP A 342 -15.31 -6.65 12.93
CA TRP A 342 -16.16 -6.56 14.15
C TRP A 342 -15.75 -7.66 15.14
N ASN A 343 -14.52 -7.68 15.54
CA ASN A 343 -14.03 -8.70 16.48
C ASN A 343 -13.68 -8.09 17.85
N SER A 344 -13.23 -8.91 18.78
CA SER A 344 -12.88 -8.47 20.13
C SER A 344 -11.41 -8.06 20.28
N GLY A 345 -10.59 -8.39 19.30
CA GLY A 345 -9.18 -8.01 19.23
C GLY A 345 -8.96 -6.75 18.40
N ASP A 346 -7.72 -6.38 18.25
CA ASP A 346 -7.29 -5.25 17.43
C ASP A 346 -6.98 -5.69 16.01
N SER A 347 -7.69 -5.11 15.03
CA SER A 347 -7.41 -5.25 13.60
C SER A 347 -6.60 -4.04 13.13
N ARG A 348 -5.35 -4.24 12.68
CA ARG A 348 -4.38 -3.16 12.41
C ARG A 348 -3.61 -3.34 11.11
N LEU A 349 -2.94 -2.27 10.67
CA LEU A 349 -2.00 -2.24 9.54
C LEU A 349 -2.58 -2.89 8.29
N PRO A 350 -3.71 -2.38 7.78
CA PRO A 350 -4.28 -2.91 6.55
C PRO A 350 -3.41 -2.60 5.33
N ALA A 351 -3.41 -3.53 4.37
CA ALA A 351 -2.87 -3.30 3.03
C ALA A 351 -3.93 -3.67 1.99
N ILE A 352 -4.01 -2.90 0.90
CA ILE A 352 -5.02 -3.05 -0.15
C ILE A 352 -4.39 -3.26 -1.52
N ALA A 353 -4.99 -4.13 -2.33
CA ALA A 353 -4.64 -4.30 -3.73
C ALA A 353 -5.90 -4.50 -4.57
N ILE A 354 -5.81 -4.16 -5.86
CA ILE A 354 -6.89 -4.35 -6.84
C ILE A 354 -6.48 -5.45 -7.82
N GLY A 355 -7.37 -6.41 -8.02
CA GLY A 355 -7.23 -7.45 -9.02
C GLY A 355 -7.94 -7.11 -10.33
N SER A 356 -7.88 -8.03 -11.31
CA SER A 356 -8.65 -7.89 -12.55
C SER A 356 -10.15 -7.96 -12.24
N GLY A 357 -10.94 -7.24 -13.06
CA GLY A 357 -12.37 -7.07 -12.81
C GLY A 357 -12.67 -6.14 -11.65
N ASP A 358 -11.67 -5.33 -11.25
CA ASP A 358 -11.78 -4.30 -10.21
C ASP A 358 -12.08 -4.83 -8.79
N ALA A 359 -11.84 -6.13 -8.57
CA ALA A 359 -12.02 -6.75 -7.26
C ALA A 359 -11.01 -6.19 -6.24
N VAL A 360 -11.50 -5.85 -5.06
CA VAL A 360 -10.72 -5.30 -3.95
C VAL A 360 -10.27 -6.42 -3.03
N TYR A 361 -8.99 -6.42 -2.67
CA TYR A 361 -8.38 -7.38 -1.77
C TYR A 361 -7.68 -6.65 -0.63
N ILE A 362 -8.02 -7.02 0.60
CA ILE A 362 -7.50 -6.39 1.82
C ILE A 362 -6.91 -7.47 2.73
N VAL A 363 -5.74 -7.21 3.29
CA VAL A 363 -5.13 -7.99 4.36
C VAL A 363 -4.84 -7.12 5.56
N TRP A 364 -4.85 -7.68 6.75
CA TRP A 364 -4.54 -6.98 8.00
C TRP A 364 -4.02 -7.96 9.04
N GLN A 365 -3.41 -7.46 10.09
CA GLN A 365 -3.11 -8.25 11.28
C GLN A 365 -4.21 -8.08 12.32
N ASP A 366 -4.44 -9.12 13.11
CA ASP A 366 -5.54 -9.20 14.06
C ASP A 366 -5.16 -10.08 15.26
N ASP A 367 -5.33 -9.58 16.48
CA ASP A 367 -4.94 -10.29 17.69
C ASP A 367 -6.11 -11.01 18.41
N THR A 368 -7.29 -11.09 17.78
CA THR A 368 -8.46 -11.80 18.34
C THR A 368 -8.15 -13.22 18.84
N PRO A 369 -7.29 -14.02 18.19
CA PRO A 369 -6.93 -15.34 18.68
C PRO A 369 -6.01 -15.35 19.90
N GLY A 370 -5.52 -14.20 20.36
CA GLY A 370 -4.59 -14.04 21.49
C GLY A 370 -3.14 -13.74 21.09
N ASN A 371 -2.82 -13.78 19.80
CA ASN A 371 -1.59 -13.30 19.15
C ASN A 371 -1.93 -12.77 17.78
N ASP A 372 -1.08 -11.91 17.22
CA ASP A 372 -1.32 -11.38 15.88
C ASP A 372 -1.31 -12.50 14.82
N GLU A 373 -2.33 -12.49 13.99
CA GLU A 373 -2.48 -13.37 12.83
C GLU A 373 -2.89 -12.56 11.60
N ILE A 374 -2.60 -13.05 10.41
CA ILE A 374 -2.97 -12.39 9.17
C ILE A 374 -4.35 -12.82 8.73
N TYR A 375 -5.18 -11.85 8.45
CA TYR A 375 -6.53 -12.01 7.90
C TYR A 375 -6.64 -11.40 6.50
N TYR A 376 -7.67 -11.81 5.80
CA TYR A 376 -7.95 -11.47 4.41
C TYR A 376 -9.45 -11.28 4.18
N LYS A 377 -9.79 -10.32 3.31
CA LYS A 377 -11.16 -10.06 2.86
C LYS A 377 -11.15 -9.55 1.43
N THR A 378 -12.21 -9.86 0.66
CA THR A 378 -12.40 -9.36 -0.70
C THR A 378 -13.88 -9.11 -0.97
N ASP A 379 -14.17 -8.26 -1.95
CA ASP A 379 -15.49 -8.09 -2.57
C ASP A 379 -15.63 -8.85 -3.89
N ALA A 380 -14.65 -9.70 -4.23
CA ALA A 380 -14.71 -10.52 -5.44
C ALA A 380 -15.94 -11.43 -5.42
N VAL A 381 -16.72 -11.39 -6.49
CA VAL A 381 -17.86 -12.30 -6.68
C VAL A 381 -17.34 -13.61 -7.27
N PHE A 382 -17.39 -14.67 -6.48
CA PHE A 382 -17.09 -16.02 -6.99
C PHE A 382 -18.32 -16.57 -7.71
N ILE A 383 -18.27 -16.70 -9.03
CA ILE A 383 -19.28 -17.45 -9.78
C ILE A 383 -18.94 -18.93 -9.60
N LEU A 384 -19.73 -19.63 -8.79
CA LEU A 384 -19.66 -21.08 -8.56
C LEU A 384 -20.13 -21.82 -9.81
#